data_5c9445a921eeb4c9b4b90c17268ccf7e
#
_entry.id   5c9445a921eeb4c9b4b90c17268ccf7e
#
_cell.length_a   1.000
_cell.length_b   1.000
_cell.length_c   1.000
_cell.angle_alpha   90.00
_cell.angle_beta   90.00
_cell.angle_gamma   90.00
#
_symmetry.space_group_name_H-M   'P 1'
#
loop_
_entity.id
_entity.type
_entity.pdbx_description
1 polymer ?
#
loop_
_entity_poly.entity_id
_entity_poly.type
_entity_poly.pdbx_seq_one_letter_code
_entity_poly.pdbx_strand_id
1 'polypeptide(L)'
;GVQTCALPILRELGLPVRDVNVSEVAALNQKANRLRDELWISVRDFLAQRACRIPKDDSLRADLVTPKYSFTSSGKLQVESKAEMKKRLRRSPDYADAMALTFAGRGAMVGGRMASWVPGKPLRRRISIV
;
A
#
# COMPACT_ATOMS: atom_id res chain seq x y z
N GLY A 1 -13.31 17.56 -10.21
CA GLY A 1 -12.69 16.28 -9.89
C GLY A 1 -13.71 15.18 -9.85
N VAL A 2 -13.51 14.12 -10.60
CA VAL A 2 -14.36 12.92 -10.53
C VAL A 2 -14.11 12.29 -9.16
N GLN A 3 -15.02 12.49 -8.22
CA GLN A 3 -15.01 11.73 -6.98
C GLN A 3 -15.28 10.27 -7.32
N THR A 4 -14.40 9.39 -6.88
CA THR A 4 -14.61 7.95 -6.97
C THR A 4 -15.83 7.59 -6.12
N CYS A 5 -16.95 7.31 -6.76
CA CYS A 5 -18.20 6.89 -6.11
C CYS A 5 -18.10 5.52 -5.41
N ALA A 6 -16.95 4.84 -5.49
CA ALA A 6 -16.77 3.50 -4.95
C ALA A 6 -16.84 3.45 -3.41
N LEU A 7 -16.21 4.39 -2.71
CA LEU A 7 -16.14 4.37 -1.24
C LEU A 7 -17.51 4.52 -0.56
N PRO A 8 -18.38 5.48 -0.97
CA PRO A 8 -19.72 5.56 -0.44
C PRO A 8 -20.53 4.27 -0.68
N ILE A 9 -20.51 3.75 -1.90
CA ILE A 9 -21.22 2.52 -2.26
C ILE A 9 -20.76 1.33 -1.41
N LEU A 10 -19.45 1.18 -1.22
CA LEU A 10 -18.91 0.10 -0.39
C LEU A 10 -19.31 0.23 1.08
N ARG A 11 -19.41 1.47 1.60
CA ARG A 11 -19.91 1.74 2.96
C ARG A 11 -21.39 1.42 3.10
N GLU A 12 -22.21 1.79 2.11
CA GLU A 12 -23.64 1.45 2.06
C GLU A 12 -23.86 -0.07 2.03
N LEU A 13 -22.96 -0.81 1.40
CA LEU A 13 -22.95 -2.28 1.42
C LEU A 13 -22.45 -2.89 2.73
N GLY A 14 -22.17 -2.08 3.75
CA GLY A 14 -21.69 -2.53 5.06
C GLY A 14 -20.26 -3.06 5.06
N LEU A 15 -19.47 -2.79 4.00
CA LEU A 15 -18.08 -3.20 3.94
C LEU A 15 -17.19 -2.27 4.78
N PRO A 16 -16.23 -2.79 5.55
CA PRO A 16 -15.30 -1.99 6.34
C PRO A 16 -14.28 -1.32 5.40
N VAL A 17 -14.60 -0.13 4.93
CA VAL A 17 -13.77 0.64 4.01
C VAL A 17 -13.02 1.74 4.75
N ARG A 18 -11.73 1.84 4.52
CA ARG A 18 -10.86 2.89 5.03
C ARG A 18 -10.28 3.70 3.89
N ASP A 19 -10.41 5.01 3.99
CA ASP A 19 -9.76 5.95 3.09
C ASP A 19 -8.28 6.07 3.43
N VAL A 20 -7.43 6.06 2.42
CA VAL A 20 -5.99 6.26 2.57
C VAL A 20 -5.54 7.39 1.65
N ASN A 21 -5.21 8.52 2.22
CA ASN A 21 -4.63 9.63 1.46
C ASN A 21 -3.10 9.50 1.43
N VAL A 22 -2.59 8.90 0.39
CA VAL A 22 -1.15 8.63 0.23
C VAL A 22 -0.28 9.90 0.06
N SER A 23 -0.91 11.07 -0.12
CA SER A 23 -0.23 12.36 -0.22
C SER A 23 0.08 12.99 1.14
N GLU A 24 -0.49 12.46 2.21
CA GLU A 24 -0.20 12.93 3.57
C GLU A 24 1.28 12.78 3.93
N VAL A 25 1.72 13.58 4.89
CA VAL A 25 3.07 13.47 5.45
C VAL A 25 3.22 12.10 6.13
N ALA A 26 4.38 11.49 5.97
CA ALA A 26 4.69 10.23 6.65
C ALA A 26 4.60 10.42 8.18
N ALA A 27 3.80 9.58 8.83
CA ALA A 27 3.51 9.71 10.25
C ALA A 27 4.43 8.85 11.12
N LEU A 28 4.87 7.71 10.64
CA LEU A 28 5.57 6.69 11.44
C LEU A 28 7.04 6.58 11.09
N ASN A 29 7.39 6.78 9.83
CA ASN A 29 8.77 6.67 9.37
C ASN A 29 9.36 8.05 9.06
N GLN A 30 10.15 8.57 9.97
CA GLN A 30 10.83 9.87 9.80
C GLN A 30 11.76 9.92 8.56
N LYS A 31 12.16 8.77 8.04
CA LYS A 31 12.99 8.65 6.83
C LYS A 31 12.18 8.79 5.54
N ALA A 32 10.86 8.70 5.61
CA ALA A 32 9.95 8.88 4.49
C ALA A 32 9.48 10.33 4.39
N ASN A 33 9.22 10.81 3.16
CA ASN A 33 8.70 12.15 2.94
C ASN A 33 7.17 12.19 3.06
N ARG A 34 6.50 11.22 2.43
CA ARG A 34 5.04 11.09 2.42
C ARG A 34 4.60 9.70 2.84
N LEU A 35 3.32 9.54 3.15
CA LEU A 35 2.73 8.24 3.46
C LEU A 35 2.99 7.23 2.34
N ARG A 36 2.90 7.63 1.08
CA ARG A 36 3.23 6.77 -0.05
C ARG A 36 4.64 6.19 0.06
N ASP A 37 5.61 7.02 0.40
CA ASP A 37 7.01 6.61 0.51
C ASP A 37 7.19 5.63 1.68
N GLU A 38 6.50 5.87 2.79
CA GLU A 38 6.46 4.99 3.96
C GLU A 38 5.88 3.61 3.62
N LEU A 39 4.80 3.57 2.85
CA LEU A 39 4.19 2.31 2.41
C LEU A 39 5.14 1.51 1.51
N TRP A 40 5.84 2.16 0.61
CA TRP A 40 6.83 1.50 -0.24
C TRP A 40 8.05 0.99 0.55
N ILE A 41 8.50 1.73 1.57
CA ILE A 41 9.52 1.25 2.51
C ILE A 41 9.02 -0.02 3.21
N SER A 42 7.76 -0.04 3.65
CA SER A 42 7.15 -1.19 4.31
C SER A 42 7.08 -2.42 3.39
N VAL A 43 6.76 -2.24 2.11
CA VAL A 43 6.80 -3.31 1.10
C VAL A 43 8.22 -3.87 0.97
N ARG A 44 9.21 -2.99 0.82
CA ARG A 44 10.62 -3.39 0.74
C ARG A 44 11.03 -4.23 1.95
N ASP A 45 10.72 -3.74 3.14
CA ASP A 45 11.12 -4.41 4.39
C ASP A 45 10.40 -5.75 4.56
N PHE A 46 9.14 -5.84 4.15
CA PHE A 46 8.40 -7.10 4.10
C PHE A 46 9.06 -8.13 3.17
N LEU A 47 9.44 -7.71 1.97
CA LEU A 47 10.11 -8.59 1.01
C LEU A 47 11.53 -8.99 1.46
N ALA A 48 12.24 -8.10 2.15
CA ALA A 48 13.58 -8.36 2.68
C ALA A 48 13.61 -9.44 3.77
N GLN A 49 12.53 -9.66 4.48
CA GLN A 49 12.42 -10.69 5.53
C GLN A 49 12.49 -12.12 4.98
N ARG A 50 12.35 -12.33 3.67
CA ARG A 50 12.38 -13.63 2.98
C ARG A 50 11.38 -14.69 3.47
N ALA A 51 10.69 -14.44 4.57
CA ALA A 51 9.63 -15.30 5.11
C ALA A 51 8.25 -14.99 4.54
N CYS A 52 8.19 -14.09 3.54
CA CYS A 52 6.96 -13.67 2.91
C CYS A 52 6.64 -14.54 1.68
N ARG A 53 5.35 -14.66 1.39
CA ARG A 53 4.85 -15.23 0.14
C ARG A 53 3.97 -14.21 -0.56
N ILE A 54 4.24 -13.95 -1.82
CA ILE A 54 3.42 -13.11 -2.70
C ILE A 54 2.90 -13.95 -3.87
N PRO A 55 1.80 -13.56 -4.50
CA PRO A 55 1.33 -14.22 -5.71
C PRO A 55 2.42 -14.29 -6.78
N LYS A 56 2.49 -15.41 -7.49
CA LYS A 56 3.38 -15.57 -8.63
C LYS A 56 2.72 -14.92 -9.86
N ASP A 57 2.84 -13.62 -9.95
CA ASP A 57 2.26 -12.78 -10.99
C ASP A 57 3.33 -11.87 -11.59
N ASP A 58 3.52 -11.96 -12.89
CA ASP A 58 4.57 -11.22 -13.60
C ASP A 58 4.30 -9.72 -13.64
N SER A 59 3.03 -9.30 -13.65
CA SER A 59 2.66 -7.89 -13.62
C SER A 59 2.97 -7.27 -12.26
N LEU A 60 2.62 -7.97 -11.17
CA LEU A 60 2.99 -7.55 -9.81
C LEU A 60 4.52 -7.47 -9.66
N ARG A 61 5.24 -8.49 -10.14
CA ARG A 61 6.70 -8.49 -10.10
C ARG A 61 7.30 -7.32 -10.85
N ALA A 62 6.83 -7.06 -12.08
CA ALA A 62 7.28 -5.93 -12.88
C ALA A 62 6.99 -4.60 -12.21
N ASP A 63 5.83 -4.44 -11.58
CA ASP A 63 5.44 -3.24 -10.87
C ASP A 63 6.30 -3.00 -9.62
N LEU A 64 6.67 -4.06 -8.90
CA LEU A 64 7.47 -3.96 -7.67
C LEU A 64 8.93 -3.53 -7.94
N VAL A 65 9.52 -3.91 -9.07
CA VAL A 65 10.93 -3.59 -9.40
C VAL A 65 11.09 -2.26 -10.16
N THR A 66 9.99 -1.66 -10.56
CA THR A 66 9.99 -0.51 -11.45
C THR A 66 10.23 0.85 -10.79
N PRO A 67 9.69 1.14 -9.59
CA PRO A 67 9.80 2.46 -8.99
C PRO A 67 11.24 2.83 -8.67
N LYS A 68 11.60 4.05 -9.03
CA LYS A 68 12.86 4.67 -8.62
C LYS A 68 12.65 5.44 -7.32
N TYR A 69 13.73 5.69 -6.61
CA TYR A 69 13.70 6.54 -5.42
C TYR A 69 14.81 7.58 -5.47
N SER A 70 14.61 8.65 -4.76
CA SER A 70 15.58 9.72 -4.55
C SER A 70 15.54 10.15 -3.10
N PHE A 71 16.45 11.05 -2.72
CA PHE A 71 16.41 11.69 -1.42
C PHE A 71 16.10 13.18 -1.60
N THR A 72 15.25 13.69 -0.72
CA THR A 72 14.97 15.12 -0.63
C THR A 72 16.20 15.87 -0.10
N SER A 73 16.20 17.21 -0.18
CA SER A 73 17.24 18.04 0.45
C SER A 73 17.35 17.86 1.95
N SER A 74 16.27 17.40 2.61
CA SER A 74 16.24 17.06 4.03
C SER A 74 16.65 15.60 4.33
N GLY A 75 17.15 14.86 3.34
CA GLY A 75 17.60 13.48 3.49
C GLY A 75 16.48 12.44 3.59
N LYS A 76 15.22 12.82 3.35
CA LYS A 76 14.10 11.88 3.37
C LYS A 76 14.00 11.13 2.05
N LEU A 77 13.70 9.83 2.12
CA LEU A 77 13.43 9.01 0.95
C LEU A 77 12.12 9.42 0.30
N GLN A 78 12.16 9.56 -1.00
CA GLN A 78 11.01 9.86 -1.84
C GLN A 78 10.97 8.90 -3.02
N VAL A 79 9.87 8.19 -3.16
CA VAL A 79 9.62 7.28 -4.28
C VAL A 79 9.07 8.07 -5.47
N GLU A 80 9.52 7.71 -6.66
CA GLU A 80 9.06 8.30 -7.93
C GLU A 80 7.53 8.42 -7.96
N SER A 81 7.04 9.59 -8.35
CA SER A 81 5.59 9.83 -8.37
C SER A 81 4.88 8.94 -9.41
N LYS A 82 3.60 8.64 -9.15
CA LYS A 82 2.78 7.85 -10.10
C LYS A 82 2.74 8.51 -11.48
N ALA A 83 2.73 9.84 -11.53
CA ALA A 83 2.72 10.61 -12.78
C ALA A 83 4.03 10.43 -13.57
N GLU A 84 5.18 10.47 -12.89
CA GLU A 84 6.48 10.24 -13.51
C GLU A 84 6.62 8.80 -14.01
N MET A 85 6.24 7.81 -13.19
CA MET A 85 6.22 6.42 -13.60
C MET A 85 5.33 6.21 -14.82
N LYS A 86 4.13 6.79 -14.85
CA LYS A 86 3.22 6.70 -15.99
C LYS A 86 3.82 7.30 -17.26
N LYS A 87 4.54 8.43 -17.15
CA LYS A 87 5.25 9.03 -18.30
C LYS A 87 6.34 8.10 -18.83
N ARG A 88 7.12 7.50 -17.94
CA ARG A 88 8.26 6.64 -18.28
C ARG A 88 7.83 5.27 -18.81
N LEU A 89 6.81 4.65 -18.21
CA LEU A 89 6.39 3.28 -18.49
C LEU A 89 5.17 3.20 -19.39
N ARG A 90 4.49 4.32 -19.63
CA ARG A 90 3.20 4.41 -20.31
C ARG A 90 2.09 3.58 -19.67
N ARG A 91 2.29 3.14 -18.43
CA ARG A 91 1.32 2.43 -17.59
C ARG A 91 1.50 2.78 -16.12
N SER A 92 0.49 2.49 -15.33
CA SER A 92 0.49 2.69 -13.88
C SER A 92 0.92 1.40 -13.15
N PRO A 93 1.68 1.46 -12.05
CA PRO A 93 2.05 0.29 -11.25
C PRO A 93 0.93 -0.08 -10.27
N ASP A 94 -0.26 -0.37 -10.78
CA ASP A 94 -1.47 -0.50 -9.98
C ASP A 94 -1.44 -1.72 -9.04
N TYR A 95 -0.81 -2.82 -9.44
CA TYR A 95 -0.67 -4.02 -8.60
C TYR A 95 0.24 -3.78 -7.40
N ALA A 96 1.37 -3.12 -7.62
CA ALA A 96 2.29 -2.80 -6.53
C ALA A 96 1.75 -1.69 -5.62
N ASP A 97 1.06 -0.67 -6.16
CA ASP A 97 0.36 0.34 -5.36
C ASP A 97 -0.74 -0.32 -4.50
N ALA A 98 -1.52 -1.27 -5.05
CA ALA A 98 -2.51 -2.02 -4.28
C ALA A 98 -1.86 -2.83 -3.14
N MET A 99 -0.73 -3.49 -3.40
CA MET A 99 0.04 -4.18 -2.38
C MET A 99 0.53 -3.20 -1.30
N ALA A 100 1.08 -2.05 -1.69
CA ALA A 100 1.56 -1.03 -0.76
C ALA A 100 0.44 -0.55 0.17
N LEU A 101 -0.77 -0.34 -0.35
CA LEU A 101 -1.93 0.07 0.44
C LEU A 101 -2.32 -0.94 1.53
N THR A 102 -1.97 -2.22 1.41
CA THR A 102 -2.23 -3.21 2.47
C THR A 102 -1.44 -2.92 3.75
N PHE A 103 -0.40 -2.11 3.68
CA PHE A 103 0.40 -1.67 4.82
C PHE A 103 -0.15 -0.40 5.49
N ALA A 104 -1.10 0.30 4.88
CA ALA A 104 -1.64 1.57 5.37
C ALA A 104 -2.40 1.47 6.71
N GLY A 105 -2.63 0.30 7.24
CA GLY A 105 -3.29 0.13 8.54
C GLY A 105 -2.35 -0.24 9.68
N ARG A 106 -1.11 -0.57 9.37
CA ARG A 106 -0.17 -1.08 10.37
C ARG A 106 0.39 -0.01 11.30
N GLY A 107 0.34 1.25 10.89
CA GLY A 107 0.87 2.36 11.65
C GLY A 107 -0.08 3.03 12.62
N ALA A 108 -1.36 2.76 12.57
CA ALA A 108 -2.33 3.31 13.51
C ALA A 108 -2.43 2.54 14.84
N MET A 109 -1.55 1.58 15.07
CA MET A 109 -1.46 0.87 16.34
C MET A 109 -0.27 1.36 17.19
N VAL A 110 -0.22 2.64 17.49
CA VAL A 110 0.56 3.13 18.62
C VAL A 110 -0.24 2.76 19.89
N GLY A 111 0.22 1.71 20.58
CA GLY A 111 -0.31 1.30 21.89
C GLY A 111 -1.08 -0.02 21.95
N GLY A 112 -1.35 -0.68 20.85
CA GLY A 112 -1.96 -2.01 20.84
C GLY A 112 -0.99 -3.06 20.28
N ARG A 113 -0.84 -4.19 20.97
CA ARG A 113 -0.09 -5.35 20.48
C ARG A 113 -0.44 -5.56 19.01
N MET A 114 0.59 -5.72 18.16
CA MET A 114 0.39 -6.27 16.82
C MET A 114 -0.56 -7.45 16.94
N ALA A 115 -1.76 -7.33 16.39
CA ALA A 115 -2.55 -8.50 16.09
C ALA A 115 -1.68 -9.29 15.12
N SER A 116 -1.04 -10.33 15.64
CA SER A 116 -0.23 -11.24 14.84
C SER A 116 -1.13 -11.75 13.73
N TRP A 117 -0.86 -11.30 12.52
CA TRP A 117 -1.42 -11.98 11.36
C TRP A 117 -0.90 -13.42 11.44
N VAL A 118 -1.77 -14.34 11.81
CA VAL A 118 -1.46 -15.77 11.85
C VAL A 118 -1.63 -16.27 10.41
N PRO A 119 -0.54 -16.66 9.73
CA PRO A 119 -0.64 -17.28 8.43
C PRO A 119 -1.44 -18.59 8.60
N GLY A 120 -2.56 -18.73 7.91
CA GLY A 120 -3.28 -20.00 7.85
C GLY A 120 -4.75 -19.98 8.26
N LYS A 121 -5.32 -18.89 8.73
CA LYS A 121 -6.78 -18.78 8.81
C LYS A 121 -7.33 -18.14 7.54
N PRO A 122 -7.97 -18.90 6.64
CA PRO A 122 -8.67 -18.31 5.51
C PRO A 122 -9.78 -17.40 6.06
N LEU A 123 -9.87 -16.18 5.53
CA LEU A 123 -11.04 -15.33 5.72
C LEU A 123 -12.25 -16.11 5.21
N ARG A 124 -13.06 -16.66 6.11
CA ARG A 124 -14.34 -17.25 5.75
C ARG A 124 -15.25 -16.13 5.29
N ARG A 125 -15.40 -15.99 3.99
CA ARG A 125 -16.49 -15.21 3.41
C ARG A 125 -17.78 -15.90 3.79
N ARG A 126 -18.54 -15.34 4.71
CA ARG A 126 -19.97 -15.64 4.79
C ARG A 126 -20.63 -14.84 3.65
N ILE A 127 -20.80 -15.47 2.52
CA ILE A 127 -21.74 -15.00 1.50
C ILE A 127 -23.06 -15.61 1.92
N SER A 128 -23.90 -14.83 2.59
CA SER A 128 -25.33 -15.13 2.69
C SER A 128 -25.94 -14.63 1.40
N ILE A 129 -26.24 -15.54 0.51
CA ILE A 129 -27.13 -15.28 -0.65
C ILE A 129 -28.53 -15.37 -0.08
N VAL A 130 -29.25 -14.26 -0.04
CA VAL A 130 -30.69 -14.20 0.12
C VAL A 130 -31.29 -14.07 -1.26
#